data_58fd4a738edf9e1d08a2d6fa23c98200
#
_entry.id   58fd4a738edf9e1d08a2d6fa23c98200
#
_cell.length_a   1.000
_cell.length_b   1.000
_cell.length_c   1.000
_cell.angle_alpha   90.00
_cell.angle_beta   90.00
_cell.angle_gamma   90.00
#
_symmetry.space_group_name_H-M   'P 1'
#
loop_
_entity.id
_entity.type
_entity.pdbx_description
1 polymer ?
#
loop_
_entity_poly.entity_id
_entity_poly.type
_entity_poly.pdbx_seq_one_letter_code
_entity_poly.pdbx_strand_id
1 'polypeptide(L)'
;MTKLPRLPEGSRIQKRALPRRQQPNSSKSQLIYVSASTPFMSAVSRVRKQLDKSLKGKAPSTRGMNLNQRIDLLHRDNGTKGGNGEAIVLGTGRAIEKALSIAAWFTEQSDCEVEVRTKTVGTVDDVVLEEEDEGFGEESRVRKISCLEVVVRLR
;
A
#
# COMPACT_ATOMS: atom_id res chain seq x y z
N MET A 1 -9.45 14.73 -19.51
CA MET A 1 -8.80 13.42 -19.69
C MET A 1 -8.86 13.07 -21.16
N THR A 2 -7.73 12.83 -21.80
CA THR A 2 -7.67 12.44 -23.21
C THR A 2 -8.18 11.00 -23.31
N LYS A 3 -9.19 10.78 -24.18
CA LYS A 3 -9.67 9.42 -24.48
C LYS A 3 -8.57 8.62 -25.16
N LEU A 4 -8.41 7.36 -24.78
CA LEU A 4 -7.48 6.44 -25.45
C LEU A 4 -7.96 6.20 -26.89
N PRO A 5 -7.05 6.03 -27.86
CA PRO A 5 -7.39 5.72 -29.24
C PRO A 5 -8.22 4.44 -29.33
N ARG A 6 -9.01 4.31 -30.40
CA ARG A 6 -9.76 3.07 -30.67
C ARG A 6 -8.78 1.93 -30.93
N LEU A 7 -9.16 0.75 -30.49
CA LEU A 7 -8.39 -0.47 -30.76
C LEU A 7 -8.56 -0.88 -32.23
N PRO A 8 -7.53 -1.47 -32.84
CA PRO A 8 -7.65 -2.13 -34.15
C PRO A 8 -8.72 -3.23 -34.10
N GLU A 9 -9.40 -3.45 -35.22
CA GLU A 9 -10.33 -4.58 -35.34
C GLU A 9 -9.58 -5.92 -35.14
N GLY A 10 -10.18 -6.89 -34.44
CA GLY A 10 -9.54 -8.17 -34.13
C GLY A 10 -8.51 -8.14 -33.00
N SER A 11 -8.38 -7.00 -32.27
CA SER A 11 -7.45 -6.92 -31.18
C SER A 11 -8.08 -7.23 -29.81
N ARG A 12 -7.32 -7.90 -28.94
CA ARG A 12 -7.69 -8.24 -27.57
C ARG A 12 -6.82 -7.49 -26.57
N ILE A 13 -7.43 -6.95 -25.51
CA ILE A 13 -6.69 -6.32 -24.42
C ILE A 13 -6.29 -7.36 -23.38
N GLN A 14 -5.00 -7.52 -23.16
CA GLN A 14 -4.46 -8.28 -22.04
C GLN A 14 -4.00 -7.30 -20.94
N LYS A 15 -4.70 -7.34 -19.80
CA LYS A 15 -4.39 -6.46 -18.66
C LYS A 15 -3.18 -6.99 -17.89
N ARG A 16 -2.12 -6.19 -17.77
CA ARG A 16 -1.03 -6.50 -16.86
C ARG A 16 -1.43 -6.25 -15.40
N ALA A 17 -0.88 -7.07 -14.51
CA ALA A 17 -1.04 -6.83 -13.08
C ALA A 17 -0.37 -5.50 -12.68
N LEU A 18 -1.02 -4.75 -11.78
CA LEU A 18 -0.44 -3.52 -11.25
C LEU A 18 0.90 -3.79 -10.57
N PRO A 19 1.98 -3.09 -10.96
CA PRO A 19 3.27 -3.24 -10.30
C PRO A 19 3.15 -2.76 -8.85
N ARG A 20 3.43 -3.65 -7.90
CA ARG A 20 3.50 -3.29 -6.49
C ARG A 20 4.88 -2.76 -6.18
N ARG A 21 4.92 -1.58 -5.57
CA ARG A 21 6.18 -1.00 -5.12
C ARG A 21 6.81 -1.89 -4.06
N GLN A 22 8.02 -2.38 -4.32
CA GLN A 22 8.79 -3.10 -3.30
C GLN A 22 9.16 -2.13 -2.18
N GLN A 23 8.96 -2.55 -0.94
CA GLN A 23 9.30 -1.75 0.22
C GLN A 23 10.56 -2.30 0.86
N PRO A 24 11.52 -1.42 1.19
CA PRO A 24 12.65 -1.83 2.01
C PRO A 24 12.14 -2.25 3.41
N ASN A 25 12.70 -3.33 3.96
CA ASN A 25 12.34 -3.86 5.28
C ASN A 25 12.51 -2.83 6.42
N SER A 26 13.28 -1.77 6.16
CA SER A 26 13.56 -0.67 7.10
C SER A 26 12.60 0.51 6.99
N SER A 27 11.63 0.50 6.06
CA SER A 27 10.72 1.63 5.91
C SER A 27 9.82 1.79 7.13
N LYS A 28 9.78 3.02 7.67
CA LYS A 28 8.94 3.38 8.82
C LYS A 28 7.44 3.34 8.49
N SER A 29 7.08 3.63 7.24
CA SER A 29 5.71 3.54 6.73
C SER A 29 5.55 2.30 5.88
N GLN A 30 4.59 1.45 6.19
CA GLN A 30 4.31 0.26 5.40
C GLN A 30 3.06 0.47 4.54
N LEU A 31 3.21 0.20 3.23
CA LEU A 31 2.11 0.22 2.28
C LEU A 31 1.33 -1.09 2.36
N ILE A 32 0.04 -1.00 2.59
CA ILE A 32 -0.89 -2.13 2.65
C ILE A 32 -1.79 -2.06 1.43
N TYR A 33 -1.57 -2.98 0.49
CA TYR A 33 -2.42 -3.07 -0.70
C TYR A 33 -3.69 -3.85 -0.38
N VAL A 34 -4.84 -3.25 -0.69
CA VAL A 34 -6.16 -3.83 -0.52
C VAL A 34 -6.77 -4.10 -1.89
N SER A 35 -7.34 -5.29 -2.06
CA SER A 35 -8.12 -5.68 -3.23
C SER A 35 -9.61 -5.79 -2.87
N ALA A 36 -10.47 -5.86 -3.87
CA ALA A 36 -11.91 -6.07 -3.66
C ALA A 36 -12.20 -7.37 -2.90
N SER A 37 -11.37 -8.40 -3.07
CA SER A 37 -11.50 -9.71 -2.39
C SER A 37 -10.86 -9.76 -1.01
N THR A 38 -10.10 -8.73 -0.58
CA THR A 38 -9.44 -8.74 0.73
C THR A 38 -10.50 -8.70 1.84
N PRO A 39 -10.51 -9.63 2.82
CA PRO A 39 -11.42 -9.56 3.96
C PRO A 39 -11.19 -8.29 4.77
N PHE A 40 -12.27 -7.60 5.17
CA PHE A 40 -12.22 -6.32 5.85
C PHE A 40 -11.39 -6.39 7.14
N MET A 41 -11.72 -7.31 8.05
CA MET A 41 -11.01 -7.46 9.34
C MET A 41 -9.55 -7.86 9.18
N SER A 42 -9.21 -8.59 8.11
CA SER A 42 -7.80 -8.90 7.81
C SER A 42 -7.02 -7.64 7.44
N ALA A 43 -7.61 -6.73 6.68
CA ALA A 43 -6.99 -5.45 6.35
C ALA A 43 -6.84 -4.57 7.61
N VAL A 44 -7.88 -4.45 8.42
CA VAL A 44 -7.85 -3.72 9.72
C VAL A 44 -6.75 -4.28 10.63
N SER A 45 -6.68 -5.60 10.79
CA SER A 45 -5.63 -6.23 11.61
C SER A 45 -4.22 -5.95 11.13
N ARG A 46 -4.00 -5.90 9.79
CA ARG A 46 -2.69 -5.53 9.22
C ARG A 46 -2.32 -4.09 9.54
N VAL A 47 -3.28 -3.16 9.44
CA VAL A 47 -3.06 -1.75 9.79
C VAL A 47 -2.71 -1.63 11.27
N ARG A 48 -3.53 -2.21 12.18
CA ARG A 48 -3.25 -2.21 13.63
C ARG A 48 -1.87 -2.80 13.95
N LYS A 49 -1.56 -3.95 13.40
CA LYS A 49 -0.25 -4.60 13.60
C LYS A 49 0.91 -3.72 13.13
N GLN A 50 0.72 -2.93 12.07
CA GLN A 50 1.74 -2.00 11.61
C GLN A 50 1.88 -0.81 12.55
N LEU A 51 0.78 -0.23 13.02
CA LEU A 51 0.79 0.83 14.01
C LEU A 51 1.45 0.39 15.32
N ASP A 52 1.10 -0.80 15.83
CA ASP A 52 1.73 -1.39 17.03
C ASP A 52 3.22 -1.66 16.86
N LYS A 53 3.63 -2.11 15.67
CA LYS A 53 5.05 -2.34 15.37
C LYS A 53 5.87 -1.06 15.39
N SER A 54 5.26 0.05 14.96
CA SER A 54 5.91 1.36 14.97
C SER A 54 6.06 1.93 16.38
N LEU A 55 5.10 1.64 17.28
CA LEU A 55 5.19 2.01 18.71
C LEU A 55 6.29 1.22 19.43
N LYS A 56 6.41 -0.08 19.11
CA LYS A 56 7.37 -0.98 19.78
C LYS A 56 8.83 -0.69 19.45
N GLY A 57 9.13 0.30 18.59
CA GLY A 57 10.50 0.57 18.18
C GLY A 57 11.23 -0.71 17.73
N LYS A 58 12.33 -0.64 17.06
CA LYS A 58 13.24 -1.79 16.94
C LYS A 58 13.87 -2.01 18.32
N ALA A 59 13.22 -2.79 19.20
CA ALA A 59 13.91 -3.27 20.37
C ALA A 59 15.19 -3.97 19.88
N PRO A 60 16.37 -3.44 20.18
CA PRO A 60 17.61 -4.06 19.77
C PRO A 60 17.64 -5.44 20.37
N SER A 61 18.10 -6.44 19.61
CA SER A 61 18.25 -7.80 20.10
C SER A 61 19.10 -7.76 21.37
N THR A 62 18.48 -7.93 22.51
CA THR A 62 19.15 -7.95 23.81
C THR A 62 19.86 -9.27 24.11
N ARG A 63 19.92 -10.17 23.11
CA ARG A 63 20.56 -11.48 23.24
C ARG A 63 22.08 -11.28 23.35
N GLY A 64 22.64 -11.57 24.52
CA GLY A 64 24.06 -11.39 24.80
C GLY A 64 24.48 -10.05 25.40
N MET A 65 23.56 -9.14 25.69
CA MET A 65 23.85 -7.84 26.31
C MET A 65 23.79 -7.95 27.84
N ASN A 66 24.75 -7.27 28.50
CA ASN A 66 24.81 -7.15 29.95
C ASN A 66 23.67 -6.25 30.47
N LEU A 67 23.26 -6.40 31.73
CA LEU A 67 22.14 -5.67 32.35
C LEU A 67 22.29 -4.15 32.19
N ASN A 68 23.48 -3.61 32.40
CA ASN A 68 23.76 -2.17 32.27
C ASN A 68 23.57 -1.67 30.82
N GLN A 69 23.99 -2.45 29.83
CA GLN A 69 23.76 -2.13 28.41
C GLN A 69 22.27 -2.14 28.05
N ARG A 70 21.48 -3.01 28.70
CA ARG A 70 20.02 -3.04 28.51
C ARG A 70 19.35 -1.82 29.10
N ILE A 71 19.81 -1.34 30.26
CA ILE A 71 19.30 -0.14 30.92
C ILE A 71 19.66 1.10 30.08
N ASP A 72 20.88 1.20 29.57
CA ASP A 72 21.32 2.31 28.71
C ASP A 72 20.53 2.36 27.40
N LEU A 73 20.17 1.21 26.83
CA LEU A 73 19.32 1.14 25.65
C LEU A 73 17.89 1.62 25.94
N LEU A 74 17.32 1.27 27.09
CA LEU A 74 15.99 1.74 27.51
C LEU A 74 15.99 3.24 27.75
N HIS A 75 17.07 3.79 28.33
CA HIS A 75 17.21 5.25 28.49
C HIS A 75 17.41 5.98 27.17
N ARG A 76 18.11 5.39 26.21
CA ARG A 76 18.31 5.94 24.88
C ARG A 76 17.02 5.89 24.02
N ASP A 77 16.23 4.84 24.16
CA ASP A 77 14.95 4.67 23.44
C ASP A 77 13.85 5.63 23.95
N ASN A 78 13.91 6.02 25.22
CA ASN A 78 13.02 7.04 25.80
C ASN A 78 13.26 8.46 25.23
N GLY A 79 14.40 8.71 24.60
CA GLY A 79 14.74 9.99 23.96
C GLY A 79 14.43 10.04 22.46
N THR A 80 14.36 8.90 21.80
CA THR A 80 13.94 8.81 20.40
C THR A 80 12.43 8.66 20.36
N LYS A 81 11.70 9.78 20.27
CA LYS A 81 10.28 9.80 19.91
C LYS A 81 10.08 8.79 18.80
N GLY A 82 9.44 7.66 19.14
CA GLY A 82 9.05 6.66 18.18
C GLY A 82 8.39 7.38 17.01
N GLY A 83 8.94 7.22 15.82
CA GLY A 83 8.38 7.89 14.65
C GLY A 83 6.89 7.61 14.63
N ASN A 84 6.09 8.67 14.44
CA ASN A 84 4.64 8.57 14.36
C ASN A 84 4.28 7.35 13.51
N GLY A 85 3.77 6.30 14.19
CA GLY A 85 3.40 5.08 13.54
C GLY A 85 2.42 5.38 12.42
N GLU A 86 2.87 5.18 11.21
CA GLU A 86 2.07 5.45 10.02
C GLU A 86 1.84 4.16 9.25
N ALA A 87 0.59 3.89 8.93
CA ALA A 87 0.20 2.81 8.03
C ALA A 87 -0.55 3.41 6.84
N ILE A 88 -0.14 3.02 5.63
CA ILE A 88 -0.72 3.54 4.40
C ILE A 88 -1.48 2.42 3.69
N VAL A 89 -2.78 2.58 3.53
CA VAL A 89 -3.64 1.64 2.80
C VAL A 89 -3.87 2.17 1.39
N LEU A 90 -3.65 1.31 0.41
CA LEU A 90 -3.84 1.62 -1.01
C LEU A 90 -4.93 0.73 -1.62
N GLY A 91 -5.96 1.37 -2.16
CA GLY A 91 -7.04 0.71 -2.91
C GLY A 91 -7.21 1.31 -4.29
N THR A 92 -7.27 0.46 -5.33
CA THR A 92 -7.47 0.88 -6.72
C THR A 92 -8.77 0.34 -7.30
N GLY A 93 -9.42 1.12 -8.15
CA GLY A 93 -10.65 0.71 -8.82
C GLY A 93 -11.73 0.23 -7.85
N ARG A 94 -12.16 -1.02 -7.96
CA ARG A 94 -13.20 -1.62 -7.08
C ARG A 94 -12.78 -1.72 -5.60
N ALA A 95 -11.49 -1.64 -5.30
CA ALA A 95 -11.01 -1.68 -3.91
C ALA A 95 -11.11 -0.33 -3.20
N ILE A 96 -11.47 0.74 -3.90
CA ILE A 96 -11.63 2.09 -3.32
C ILE A 96 -12.73 2.08 -2.25
N GLU A 97 -13.87 1.45 -2.53
CA GLU A 97 -14.97 1.29 -1.56
C GLU A 97 -14.49 0.66 -0.25
N LYS A 98 -13.72 -0.43 -0.36
CA LYS A 98 -13.15 -1.11 0.82
C LYS A 98 -12.12 -0.25 1.55
N ALA A 99 -11.30 0.50 0.83
CA ALA A 99 -10.35 1.43 1.43
C ALA A 99 -11.06 2.56 2.19
N LEU A 100 -12.19 3.07 1.65
CA LEU A 100 -13.04 4.05 2.34
C LEU A 100 -13.69 3.46 3.60
N SER A 101 -14.18 2.22 3.53
CA SER A 101 -14.75 1.53 4.71
C SER A 101 -13.70 1.36 5.81
N ILE A 102 -12.44 1.07 5.45
CA ILE A 102 -11.34 1.00 6.40
C ILE A 102 -11.05 2.39 6.99
N ALA A 103 -11.04 3.44 6.17
CA ALA A 103 -10.85 4.81 6.65
C ALA A 103 -11.94 5.20 7.65
N ALA A 104 -13.21 4.96 7.35
CA ALA A 104 -14.35 5.22 8.24
C ALA A 104 -14.18 4.50 9.58
N TRP A 105 -13.84 3.21 9.55
CA TRP A 105 -13.63 2.42 10.76
C TRP A 105 -12.52 3.00 11.65
N PHE A 106 -11.39 3.42 11.07
CA PHE A 106 -10.30 4.02 11.85
C PHE A 106 -10.62 5.45 12.32
N THR A 107 -11.47 6.20 11.61
CA THR A 107 -11.95 7.53 12.04
C THR A 107 -12.79 7.44 13.31
N GLU A 108 -13.54 6.34 13.51
CA GLU A 108 -14.32 6.09 14.71
C GLU A 108 -13.44 5.72 15.93
N GLN A 109 -12.17 5.38 15.71
CA GLN A 109 -11.24 5.06 16.79
C GLN A 109 -10.63 6.36 17.35
N SER A 110 -10.75 6.55 18.66
CA SER A 110 -10.24 7.76 19.36
C SER A 110 -8.72 7.89 19.34
N ASP A 111 -8.01 6.79 19.17
CA ASP A 111 -6.54 6.68 19.17
C ASP A 111 -5.89 6.89 17.81
N CYS A 112 -6.71 7.08 16.76
CA CYS A 112 -6.21 7.19 15.39
C CYS A 112 -6.59 8.53 14.75
N GLU A 113 -5.72 9.01 13.87
CA GLU A 113 -5.95 10.08 12.92
C GLU A 113 -5.91 9.51 11.52
N VAL A 114 -6.89 9.88 10.68
CA VAL A 114 -7.03 9.36 9.32
C VAL A 114 -6.98 10.49 8.31
N GLU A 115 -6.11 10.35 7.33
CA GLU A 115 -6.01 11.25 6.19
C GLU A 115 -6.31 10.46 4.91
N VAL A 116 -7.17 10.99 4.05
CA VAL A 116 -7.55 10.36 2.78
C VAL A 116 -7.02 11.19 1.62
N ARG A 117 -6.29 10.54 0.71
CA ARG A 117 -5.69 11.15 -0.49
C ARG A 117 -6.12 10.40 -1.74
N THR A 118 -6.39 11.12 -2.80
CA THR A 118 -6.67 10.54 -4.12
C THR A 118 -5.44 10.61 -5.00
N LYS A 119 -5.17 9.52 -5.74
CA LYS A 119 -4.06 9.42 -6.68
C LYS A 119 -4.52 8.78 -7.98
N THR A 120 -3.74 9.00 -9.03
CA THR A 120 -3.90 8.29 -10.30
C THR A 120 -2.67 7.42 -10.54
N VAL A 121 -2.89 6.15 -10.81
CA VAL A 121 -1.83 5.17 -11.09
C VAL A 121 -1.92 4.75 -12.55
N GLY A 122 -0.79 4.78 -13.25
CA GLY A 122 -0.68 4.22 -14.60
C GLY A 122 -0.53 2.70 -14.55
N THR A 123 -1.29 2.00 -15.39
CA THR A 123 -1.10 0.57 -15.66
C THR A 123 -0.89 0.36 -17.13
N VAL A 124 -0.12 -0.65 -17.47
CA VAL A 124 0.13 -1.02 -18.87
C VAL A 124 -0.81 -2.16 -19.23
N ASP A 125 -1.52 -2.00 -20.32
CA ASP A 125 -2.33 -3.05 -20.94
C ASP A 125 -1.68 -3.40 -22.29
N ASP A 126 -1.55 -4.69 -22.59
CA ASP A 126 -1.04 -5.16 -23.87
C ASP A 126 -2.19 -5.33 -24.84
N VAL A 127 -1.98 -4.91 -26.07
CA VAL A 127 -2.91 -5.11 -27.19
C VAL A 127 -2.38 -6.27 -28.00
N VAL A 128 -3.07 -7.39 -27.97
CA VAL A 128 -2.71 -8.61 -28.71
C VAL A 128 -3.66 -8.72 -29.91
N LEU A 129 -3.12 -8.86 -31.10
CA LEU A 129 -3.86 -9.16 -32.31
C LEU A 129 -4.17 -10.66 -32.35
N GLU A 130 -5.40 -11.05 -32.74
CA GLU A 130 -5.83 -12.46 -32.80
C GLU A 130 -5.36 -13.18 -34.07
N GLU A 131 -4.80 -12.46 -35.05
CA GLU A 131 -4.28 -13.08 -36.27
C GLU A 131 -2.83 -13.55 -36.02
N GLU A 132 -2.64 -14.85 -36.23
CA GLU A 132 -1.36 -15.56 -36.22
C GLU A 132 -0.49 -15.18 -37.44
N ASP A 133 -0.13 -13.93 -37.59
CA ASP A 133 0.94 -13.57 -38.52
C ASP A 133 2.20 -13.27 -37.72
N GLU A 134 3.19 -14.09 -38.01
CA GLU A 134 4.55 -14.01 -37.45
C GLU A 134 5.14 -12.62 -37.63
N GLY A 135 5.06 -11.83 -36.59
CA GLY A 135 5.84 -10.61 -36.56
C GLY A 135 5.05 -9.37 -36.27
N PHE A 136 5.34 -8.86 -35.11
CA PHE A 136 5.15 -7.48 -34.71
C PHE A 136 3.77 -7.03 -34.27
N GLY A 137 3.67 -6.82 -32.98
CA GLY A 137 2.79 -5.82 -32.49
C GLY A 137 2.22 -6.07 -31.11
N GLU A 138 3.03 -6.42 -30.15
CA GLU A 138 2.65 -6.12 -28.76
C GLU A 138 2.61 -4.61 -28.59
N GLU A 139 1.54 -3.97 -29.05
CA GLU A 139 1.32 -2.58 -28.76
C GLU A 139 0.89 -2.46 -27.30
N SER A 140 1.69 -1.80 -26.50
CA SER A 140 1.35 -1.52 -25.11
C SER A 140 0.75 -0.13 -24.96
N ARG A 141 -0.32 -0.02 -24.18
CA ARG A 141 -0.95 1.26 -23.88
C ARG A 141 -1.05 1.52 -22.39
N VAL A 142 -0.83 2.78 -22.00
CA VAL A 142 -0.94 3.18 -20.59
C VAL A 142 -2.38 3.58 -20.28
N ARG A 143 -2.99 2.88 -19.32
CA ARG A 143 -4.30 3.20 -18.78
C ARG A 143 -4.17 3.81 -17.40
N LYS A 144 -4.86 4.92 -17.15
CA LYS A 144 -4.90 5.58 -15.84
C LYS A 144 -6.03 5.00 -15.00
N ILE A 145 -5.71 4.60 -13.76
CA ILE A 145 -6.67 4.04 -12.80
C ILE A 145 -6.68 4.93 -11.56
N SER A 146 -7.87 5.21 -11.04
CA SER A 146 -8.02 5.92 -9.77
C SER A 146 -7.54 5.04 -8.62
N CYS A 147 -6.82 5.65 -7.69
CA CYS A 147 -6.28 5.04 -6.49
C CYS A 147 -6.66 5.90 -5.29
N LEU A 148 -7.10 5.27 -4.21
CA LEU A 148 -7.29 5.89 -2.91
C LEU A 148 -6.13 5.47 -2.00
N GLU A 149 -5.54 6.46 -1.36
CA GLU A 149 -4.53 6.29 -0.32
C GLU A 149 -5.14 6.74 1.01
N VAL A 150 -5.17 5.85 1.97
CA VAL A 150 -5.63 6.13 3.33
C VAL A 150 -4.43 6.03 4.26
N VAL A 151 -4.08 7.15 4.87
CA VAL A 151 -2.98 7.26 5.83
C VAL A 151 -3.58 7.23 7.23
N VAL A 152 -3.18 6.24 8.03
CA VAL A 152 -3.62 6.09 9.42
C VAL A 152 -2.43 6.32 10.33
N ARG A 153 -2.59 7.22 11.29
CA ARG A 153 -1.57 7.56 12.30
C ARG A 153 -2.14 7.37 13.70
N LEU A 154 -1.29 7.08 14.66
CA LEU A 154 -1.66 7.14 16.06
C LEU A 154 -1.55 8.60 16.54
N ARG A 155 -2.51 9.00 17.38
CA ARG A 155 -2.52 10.33 18.04
C ARG A 155 -1.53 10.40 19.20
#